data_16e4338b4f15b24f66a76252716913c1
#
_entry.id   16e4338b4f15b24f66a76252716913c1
#
_cell.length_a   1.000
_cell.length_b   1.000
_cell.length_c   1.000
_cell.angle_alpha   90.00
_cell.angle_beta   90.00
_cell.angle_gamma   90.00
#
_symmetry.space_group_name_H-M   'P 1'
#
loop_
_entity.id
_entity.type
_entity.pdbx_description
1 polymer ?
#
loop_
_entity_poly.entity_id
_entity_poly.type
_entity_poly.pdbx_seq_one_letter_code
_entity_poly.pdbx_strand_id
1 'polypeptide(L)'
;EKEMFTLYEADYSERLFILLKILHRIARDKEYDLIASKGFTNSFSISDNSRINKIYNFTFKNFQKDISITDVADQLNLSKESFCRYFKQKTGKTYVQFLMEVRIGYACKLLMENELNVAEVCYACGYNNASNFHHQFKEFKGKTPLQYQKDYLLATVTK
;
A
#
# COMPACT_ATOMS: atom_id res chain seq x y z
N GLU A 1 8.43 26.71 0.87
CA GLU A 1 7.25 27.03 1.71
C GLU A 1 6.12 27.69 0.92
N LYS A 2 6.37 28.78 0.15
CA LYS A 2 5.30 29.48 -0.63
C LYS A 2 4.52 28.54 -1.58
N GLU A 3 5.19 27.65 -2.30
CA GLU A 3 4.54 26.74 -3.26
C GLU A 3 3.66 25.66 -2.57
N MET A 4 3.94 25.29 -1.32
CA MET A 4 3.11 24.40 -0.53
C MET A 4 1.80 25.07 -0.10
N PHE A 5 1.84 26.37 0.23
CA PHE A 5 0.63 27.15 0.52
C PHE A 5 -0.23 27.32 -0.73
N THR A 6 0.37 27.61 -1.89
CA THR A 6 -0.34 27.71 -3.17
C THR A 6 -1.01 26.38 -3.55
N LEU A 7 -0.37 25.25 -3.24
CA LEU A 7 -0.95 23.91 -3.47
C LEU A 7 -2.23 23.67 -2.64
N TYR A 8 -2.29 24.22 -1.44
CA TYR A 8 -3.46 24.07 -0.56
C TYR A 8 -4.66 24.89 -1.02
N GLU A 9 -4.44 26.10 -1.55
CA GLU A 9 -5.48 27.04 -1.98
C GLU A 9 -5.93 26.82 -3.44
N ALA A 10 -5.14 26.14 -4.27
CA ALA A 10 -5.41 25.92 -5.69
C ALA A 10 -6.60 24.95 -5.91
N ASP A 11 -7.26 25.07 -7.06
CA ASP A 11 -8.28 24.13 -7.50
C ASP A 11 -7.69 22.77 -7.92
N TYR A 12 -8.56 21.80 -8.22
CA TYR A 12 -8.13 20.41 -8.53
C TYR A 12 -7.19 20.32 -9.75
N SER A 13 -7.40 21.11 -10.78
CA SER A 13 -6.59 21.10 -11.99
C SER A 13 -5.24 21.80 -11.76
N GLU A 14 -5.23 22.92 -11.08
CA GLU A 14 -4.02 23.66 -10.73
C GLU A 14 -3.13 22.89 -9.75
N ARG A 15 -3.72 22.16 -8.79
CA ARG A 15 -2.97 21.31 -7.84
C ARG A 15 -2.07 20.30 -8.56
N LEU A 16 -2.57 19.68 -9.62
CA LEU A 16 -1.78 18.71 -10.38
C LEU A 16 -0.55 19.38 -11.03
N PHE A 17 -0.72 20.55 -11.65
CA PHE A 17 0.38 21.28 -12.28
C PHE A 17 1.41 21.77 -11.25
N ILE A 18 0.95 22.29 -10.11
CA ILE A 18 1.84 22.74 -9.03
C ILE A 18 2.62 21.55 -8.46
N LEU A 19 1.96 20.40 -8.23
CA LEU A 19 2.61 19.19 -7.75
C LEU A 19 3.67 18.68 -8.73
N LEU A 20 3.35 18.60 -10.01
CA LEU A 20 4.29 18.19 -11.05
C LEU A 20 5.49 19.14 -11.13
N LYS A 21 5.26 20.45 -10.98
CA LYS A 21 6.33 21.46 -10.96
C LYS A 21 7.25 21.29 -9.75
N ILE A 22 6.68 21.03 -8.55
CA ILE A 22 7.44 20.75 -7.33
C ILE A 22 8.27 19.47 -7.50
N LEU A 23 7.66 18.38 -7.99
CA LEU A 23 8.35 17.11 -8.22
C LEU A 23 9.46 17.24 -9.27
N HIS A 24 9.21 17.97 -10.36
CA HIS A 24 10.22 18.24 -11.39
C HIS A 24 11.41 19.01 -10.82
N ARG A 25 11.16 20.02 -9.97
CA ARG A 25 12.22 20.78 -9.33
C ARG A 25 13.04 19.90 -8.36
N ILE A 26 12.39 19.12 -7.51
CA ILE A 26 13.07 18.18 -6.62
C ILE A 26 13.92 17.17 -7.40
N ALA A 27 13.42 16.68 -8.54
CA ALA A 27 14.16 15.74 -9.39
C ALA A 27 15.38 16.37 -10.08
N ARG A 28 15.38 17.69 -10.33
CA ARG A 28 16.50 18.41 -10.94
C ARG A 28 17.53 18.94 -9.93
N ASP A 29 17.07 19.32 -8.74
CA ASP A 29 17.95 19.80 -7.68
C ASP A 29 18.77 18.63 -7.15
N LYS A 30 20.07 18.66 -7.43
CA LYS A 30 21.03 17.67 -6.90
C LYS A 30 21.51 18.03 -5.48
N GLU A 31 21.17 19.21 -4.99
CA GLU A 31 21.48 19.68 -3.64
C GLU A 31 20.29 19.39 -2.73
N TYR A 32 20.24 18.23 -2.14
CA TYR A 32 19.31 17.90 -1.04
C TYR A 32 20.07 17.24 0.10
N ASP A 33 19.81 17.71 1.30
CA ASP A 33 20.24 17.02 2.51
C ASP A 33 19.20 15.96 2.91
N LEU A 34 19.68 14.73 3.07
CA LEU A 34 18.84 13.63 3.55
C LEU A 34 18.50 13.88 5.02
N ILE A 35 17.24 14.19 5.29
CA ILE A 35 16.71 14.34 6.66
C ILE A 35 16.75 13.00 7.42
N ALA A 36 16.82 11.88 6.69
CA ALA A 36 16.95 10.55 7.27
C ALA A 36 18.34 10.35 7.89
N SER A 37 18.39 9.73 9.07
CA SER A 37 19.66 9.41 9.77
C SER A 37 20.58 8.58 8.86
N LYS A 38 21.93 8.76 9.02
CA LYS A 38 22.93 8.00 8.24
C LYS A 38 22.74 6.46 8.30
N GLY A 39 22.14 5.96 9.38
CA GLY A 39 21.77 4.54 9.50
C GLY A 39 20.63 4.11 8.57
N PHE A 40 19.73 5.04 8.19
CA PHE A 40 18.65 4.78 7.24
C PHE A 40 19.16 4.79 5.79
N THR A 41 20.09 5.67 5.45
CA THR A 41 20.64 5.80 4.09
C THR A 41 21.59 4.68 3.70
N ASN A 42 22.36 4.13 4.64
CA ASN A 42 23.28 3.00 4.38
C ASN A 42 22.57 1.65 4.15
N SER A 43 21.25 1.57 4.40
CA SER A 43 20.49 0.33 4.19
C SER A 43 19.89 0.19 2.79
N PHE A 44 19.96 1.22 1.94
CA PHE A 44 19.40 1.21 0.59
C PHE A 44 20.51 1.01 -0.48
N SER A 45 21.06 -0.21 -0.56
CA SER A 45 21.85 -0.57 -1.74
C SER A 45 20.93 -0.75 -2.96
N ILE A 46 21.45 -0.49 -4.17
CA ILE A 46 20.71 -0.71 -5.44
C ILE A 46 20.22 -2.17 -5.54
N SER A 47 21.00 -3.11 -5.01
CA SER A 47 20.63 -4.54 -4.93
C SER A 47 19.48 -4.82 -3.98
N ASP A 48 19.38 -4.09 -2.87
CA ASP A 48 18.29 -4.22 -1.90
C ASP A 48 16.97 -3.68 -2.46
N ASN A 49 17.01 -2.54 -3.18
CA ASN A 49 15.84 -2.02 -3.89
C ASN A 49 15.32 -3.03 -4.92
N SER A 50 16.22 -3.72 -5.63
CA SER A 50 15.84 -4.78 -6.56
C SER A 50 15.15 -5.97 -5.86
N ARG A 51 15.62 -6.37 -4.66
CA ARG A 51 15.01 -7.47 -3.89
C ARG A 51 13.63 -7.11 -3.34
N ILE A 52 13.49 -5.93 -2.75
CA ILE A 52 12.20 -5.44 -2.25
C ILE A 52 11.19 -5.30 -3.40
N ASN A 53 11.61 -4.77 -4.54
CA ASN A 53 10.76 -4.65 -5.73
C ASN A 53 10.29 -6.02 -6.26
N LYS A 54 11.12 -7.06 -6.20
CA LYS A 54 10.70 -8.43 -6.53
C LYS A 54 9.58 -8.92 -5.62
N ILE A 55 9.69 -8.68 -4.30
CA ILE A 55 8.66 -9.04 -3.32
C ILE A 55 7.35 -8.30 -3.62
N TYR A 56 7.41 -6.99 -3.84
CA TYR A 56 6.23 -6.19 -4.15
C TYR A 56 5.55 -6.65 -5.44
N ASN A 57 6.33 -6.82 -6.52
CA ASN A 57 5.81 -7.29 -7.81
C ASN A 57 5.17 -8.68 -7.70
N PHE A 58 5.80 -9.60 -6.98
CA PHE A 58 5.23 -10.93 -6.72
C PHE A 58 3.92 -10.82 -5.96
N THR A 59 3.88 -10.02 -4.90
CA THR A 59 2.70 -9.84 -4.06
C THR A 59 1.56 -9.19 -4.86
N PHE A 60 1.80 -8.10 -5.57
CA PHE A 60 0.77 -7.43 -6.37
C PHE A 60 0.22 -8.29 -7.50
N LYS A 61 1.01 -9.22 -8.05
CA LYS A 61 0.54 -10.18 -9.04
C LYS A 61 -0.31 -11.32 -8.47
N ASN A 62 -0.09 -11.65 -7.20
CA ASN A 62 -0.62 -12.90 -6.63
C ASN A 62 -1.48 -12.71 -5.37
N PHE A 63 -1.68 -11.49 -4.84
CA PHE A 63 -2.34 -11.26 -3.54
C PHE A 63 -3.75 -11.85 -3.44
N GLN A 64 -4.43 -12.06 -4.58
CA GLN A 64 -5.75 -12.68 -4.65
C GLN A 64 -5.72 -14.21 -4.47
N LYS A 65 -4.52 -14.81 -4.58
CA LYS A 65 -4.32 -16.24 -4.37
C LYS A 65 -3.84 -16.51 -2.95
N ASP A 66 -3.84 -17.78 -2.58
CA ASP A 66 -3.18 -18.20 -1.35
C ASP A 66 -1.65 -18.09 -1.53
N ILE A 67 -1.04 -17.15 -0.80
CA ILE A 67 0.41 -16.92 -0.83
C ILE A 67 0.99 -17.38 0.51
N SER A 68 1.83 -18.37 0.48
CA SER A 68 2.63 -18.74 1.65
C SER A 68 3.88 -17.85 1.78
N ILE A 69 4.40 -17.72 2.98
CA ILE A 69 5.67 -17.00 3.21
C ILE A 69 6.82 -17.68 2.46
N THR A 70 6.75 -19.00 2.29
CA THR A 70 7.75 -19.78 1.57
C THR A 70 7.79 -19.41 0.09
N ASP A 71 6.62 -19.27 -0.56
CA ASP A 71 6.54 -18.89 -1.97
C ASP A 71 7.25 -17.55 -2.25
N VAL A 72 7.15 -16.63 -1.31
CA VAL A 72 7.79 -15.31 -1.44
C VAL A 72 9.28 -15.35 -1.11
N ALA A 73 9.68 -16.15 -0.12
CA ALA A 73 11.06 -16.34 0.26
C ALA A 73 11.87 -16.97 -0.88
N ASP A 74 11.26 -17.89 -1.63
CA ASP A 74 11.85 -18.58 -2.78
C ASP A 74 12.16 -17.59 -3.94
N GLN A 75 11.40 -16.50 -4.09
CA GLN A 75 11.71 -15.45 -5.07
C GLN A 75 13.07 -14.79 -4.85
N LEU A 76 13.61 -14.90 -3.63
CA LEU A 76 14.90 -14.35 -3.24
C LEU A 76 15.94 -15.43 -2.90
N ASN A 77 15.62 -16.72 -3.06
CA ASN A 77 16.43 -17.85 -2.61
C ASN A 77 16.79 -17.74 -1.11
N LEU A 78 15.81 -17.38 -0.28
CA LEU A 78 15.97 -17.24 1.17
C LEU A 78 15.16 -18.30 1.91
N SER A 79 15.64 -18.70 3.11
CA SER A 79 14.78 -19.43 4.04
C SER A 79 13.67 -18.52 4.56
N LYS A 80 12.56 -19.13 5.00
CA LYS A 80 11.40 -18.42 5.58
C LYS A 80 11.83 -17.46 6.69
N GLU A 81 12.70 -17.90 7.60
CA GLU A 81 13.19 -17.13 8.73
C GLU A 81 14.04 -15.94 8.28
N SER A 82 14.94 -16.16 7.31
CA SER A 82 15.79 -15.12 6.73
C SER A 82 14.96 -14.08 6.00
N PHE A 83 13.95 -14.51 5.22
CA PHE A 83 13.01 -13.63 4.56
C PHE A 83 12.21 -12.77 5.55
N CYS A 84 11.61 -13.37 6.59
CA CYS A 84 10.83 -12.63 7.59
C CYS A 84 11.66 -11.53 8.26
N ARG A 85 12.90 -11.85 8.64
CA ARG A 85 13.83 -10.91 9.25
C ARG A 85 14.22 -9.79 8.28
N TYR A 86 14.59 -10.15 7.05
CA TYR A 86 14.92 -9.21 5.98
C TYR A 86 13.76 -8.25 5.70
N PHE A 87 12.56 -8.79 5.46
CA PHE A 87 11.40 -7.97 5.11
C PHE A 87 11.05 -7.00 6.25
N LYS A 88 10.99 -7.48 7.50
CA LYS A 88 10.70 -6.64 8.67
C LYS A 88 11.76 -5.55 8.88
N GLN A 89 13.04 -5.88 8.69
CA GLN A 89 14.14 -4.90 8.81
C GLN A 89 14.03 -3.80 7.74
N LYS A 90 13.62 -4.15 6.51
CA LYS A 90 13.54 -3.20 5.38
C LYS A 90 12.25 -2.37 5.36
N THR A 91 11.14 -2.91 5.83
CA THR A 91 9.81 -2.28 5.71
C THR A 91 9.22 -1.82 7.03
N GLY A 92 9.80 -2.20 8.17
CA GLY A 92 9.27 -1.92 9.50
C GLY A 92 8.06 -2.79 9.90
N LYS A 93 7.53 -3.63 9.01
CA LYS A 93 6.35 -4.48 9.22
C LYS A 93 6.58 -5.92 8.79
N THR A 94 5.75 -6.85 9.28
CA THR A 94 5.80 -8.25 8.80
C THR A 94 5.23 -8.36 7.40
N TYR A 95 5.62 -9.42 6.66
CA TYR A 95 5.06 -9.69 5.34
C TYR A 95 3.54 -9.96 5.39
N VAL A 96 3.06 -10.63 6.44
CA VAL A 96 1.62 -10.88 6.64
C VAL A 96 0.84 -9.56 6.79
N GLN A 97 1.36 -8.61 7.57
CA GLN A 97 0.78 -7.28 7.68
C GLN A 97 0.76 -6.54 6.34
N PHE A 98 1.83 -6.61 5.57
CA PHE A 98 1.89 -6.01 4.24
C PHE A 98 0.88 -6.64 3.27
N LEU A 99 0.78 -7.97 3.22
CA LEU A 99 -0.19 -8.68 2.38
C LEU A 99 -1.63 -8.31 2.77
N MET A 100 -1.92 -8.21 4.08
CA MET A 100 -3.20 -7.74 4.59
C MET A 100 -3.50 -6.31 4.09
N GLU A 101 -2.56 -5.38 4.20
CA GLU A 101 -2.72 -4.00 3.71
C GLU A 101 -3.06 -3.96 2.22
N VAL A 102 -2.37 -4.75 1.41
CA VAL A 102 -2.63 -4.86 -0.04
C VAL A 102 -4.04 -5.36 -0.31
N ARG A 103 -4.44 -6.45 0.36
CA ARG A 103 -5.78 -7.04 0.22
C ARG A 103 -6.89 -6.09 0.66
N ILE A 104 -6.73 -5.44 1.82
CA ILE A 104 -7.71 -4.47 2.32
C ILE A 104 -7.76 -3.22 1.44
N GLY A 105 -6.62 -2.74 0.93
CA GLY A 105 -6.59 -1.65 -0.05
C GLY A 105 -7.40 -1.98 -1.32
N TYR A 106 -7.24 -3.18 -1.86
CA TYR A 106 -8.02 -3.65 -3.00
C TYR A 106 -9.50 -3.83 -2.66
N ALA A 107 -9.83 -4.36 -1.48
CA ALA A 107 -11.20 -4.45 -1.00
C ALA A 107 -11.90 -3.09 -0.93
N CYS A 108 -11.22 -2.05 -0.45
CA CYS A 108 -11.77 -0.70 -0.44
C CYS A 108 -12.14 -0.23 -1.84
N LYS A 109 -11.28 -0.50 -2.85
CA LYS A 109 -11.55 -0.17 -4.24
C LYS A 109 -12.84 -0.86 -4.72
N LEU A 110 -12.95 -2.19 -4.56
CA LEU A 110 -14.12 -2.95 -4.99
C LEU A 110 -15.41 -2.53 -4.27
N LEU A 111 -15.33 -2.22 -2.97
CA LEU A 111 -16.47 -1.71 -2.21
C LEU A 111 -16.95 -0.34 -2.71
N MET A 112 -16.05 0.53 -3.16
CA MET A 112 -16.38 1.83 -3.74
C MET A 112 -17.01 1.71 -5.13
N GLU A 113 -16.57 0.75 -5.95
CA GLU A 113 -17.14 0.43 -7.25
C GLU A 113 -18.58 -0.09 -7.14
N ASN A 114 -18.95 -0.68 -5.99
CA ASN A 114 -20.30 -1.15 -5.64
C ASN A 114 -20.90 -2.16 -6.65
N GLU A 115 -20.06 -2.89 -7.38
CA GLU A 115 -20.49 -3.92 -8.33
C GLU A 115 -20.63 -5.31 -7.68
N LEU A 116 -19.90 -5.52 -6.57
CA LEU A 116 -19.85 -6.80 -5.86
C LEU A 116 -20.43 -6.66 -4.45
N ASN A 117 -21.08 -7.71 -3.97
CA ASN A 117 -21.44 -7.78 -2.56
C ASN A 117 -20.23 -8.05 -1.65
N VAL A 118 -20.36 -7.81 -0.34
CA VAL A 118 -19.25 -7.92 0.61
C VAL A 118 -18.62 -9.31 0.64
N ALA A 119 -19.41 -10.38 0.42
CA ALA A 119 -18.88 -11.74 0.38
C ALA A 119 -18.05 -11.98 -0.89
N GLU A 120 -18.50 -11.50 -2.03
CA GLU A 120 -17.75 -11.56 -3.29
C GLU A 120 -16.45 -10.75 -3.21
N VAL A 121 -16.50 -9.56 -2.61
CA VAL A 121 -15.30 -8.74 -2.36
C VAL A 121 -14.29 -9.50 -1.49
N CYS A 122 -14.74 -10.18 -0.44
CA CYS A 122 -13.89 -11.01 0.42
C CYS A 122 -13.09 -12.03 -0.40
N TYR A 123 -13.77 -12.81 -1.24
CA TYR A 123 -13.10 -13.84 -2.07
C TYR A 123 -12.23 -13.22 -3.17
N ALA A 124 -12.69 -12.15 -3.81
CA ALA A 124 -11.92 -11.43 -4.84
C ALA A 124 -10.61 -10.86 -4.30
N CYS A 125 -10.53 -10.57 -2.99
CA CYS A 125 -9.32 -10.09 -2.32
C CYS A 125 -8.41 -11.22 -1.83
N GLY A 126 -8.73 -12.48 -2.07
CA GLY A 126 -7.92 -13.64 -1.68
C GLY A 126 -8.12 -14.09 -0.23
N TYR A 127 -9.26 -13.77 0.38
CA TYR A 127 -9.65 -14.33 1.67
C TYR A 127 -10.51 -15.58 1.46
N ASN A 128 -10.16 -16.64 2.17
CA ASN A 128 -10.93 -17.89 2.16
C ASN A 128 -11.97 -17.95 3.30
N ASN A 129 -11.96 -16.95 4.19
CA ASN A 129 -12.81 -16.91 5.38
C ASN A 129 -13.34 -15.48 5.60
N ALA A 130 -14.66 -15.34 5.52
CA ALA A 130 -15.32 -14.05 5.69
C ALA A 130 -15.13 -13.45 7.10
N SER A 131 -15.11 -14.27 8.16
CA SER A 131 -14.89 -13.78 9.52
C SER A 131 -13.51 -13.14 9.68
N ASN A 132 -12.48 -13.78 9.13
CA ASN A 132 -11.12 -13.23 9.12
C ASN A 132 -11.06 -11.92 8.31
N PHE A 133 -11.68 -11.87 7.13
CA PHE A 133 -11.79 -10.66 6.33
C PHE A 133 -12.45 -9.51 7.10
N HIS A 134 -13.62 -9.77 7.70
CA HIS A 134 -14.35 -8.75 8.47
C HIS A 134 -13.53 -8.22 9.65
N HIS A 135 -12.87 -9.12 10.39
CA HIS A 135 -12.02 -8.76 11.52
C HIS A 135 -10.85 -7.86 11.07
N GLN A 136 -10.08 -8.31 10.09
CA GLN A 136 -8.92 -7.56 9.58
C GLN A 136 -9.33 -6.23 8.94
N PHE A 137 -10.43 -6.21 8.19
CA PHE A 137 -10.93 -4.96 7.60
C PHE A 137 -11.31 -3.95 8.68
N LYS A 138 -12.04 -4.40 9.73
CA LYS A 138 -12.41 -3.52 10.85
C LYS A 138 -11.20 -3.05 11.64
N GLU A 139 -10.23 -3.91 11.89
CA GLU A 139 -8.97 -3.56 12.55
C GLU A 139 -8.22 -2.48 11.76
N PHE A 140 -8.15 -2.60 10.44
CA PHE A 140 -7.39 -1.70 9.58
C PHE A 140 -8.12 -0.39 9.25
N LYS A 141 -9.45 -0.42 9.09
CA LYS A 141 -10.27 0.73 8.68
C LYS A 141 -11.13 1.33 9.79
N GLY A 142 -11.16 0.74 10.97
CA GLY A 142 -12.00 1.19 12.09
C GLY A 142 -13.48 0.91 11.94
N LYS A 143 -13.95 0.37 10.80
CA LYS A 143 -15.35 0.08 10.49
C LYS A 143 -15.50 -1.18 9.65
N THR A 144 -16.69 -1.79 9.66
CA THR A 144 -16.95 -2.98 8.87
C THR A 144 -16.96 -2.68 7.36
N PRO A 145 -16.71 -3.69 6.48
CA PRO A 145 -16.79 -3.50 5.02
C PRO A 145 -18.11 -2.88 4.56
N LEU A 146 -19.25 -3.33 5.11
CA LEU A 146 -20.56 -2.80 4.76
C LEU A 146 -20.75 -1.34 5.20
N GLN A 147 -20.27 -0.99 6.39
CA GLN A 147 -20.29 0.41 6.85
C GLN A 147 -19.42 1.30 5.97
N TYR A 148 -18.23 0.82 5.60
CA TYR A 148 -17.33 1.54 4.72
C TYR A 148 -17.96 1.84 3.36
N GLN A 149 -18.62 0.84 2.76
CA GLN A 149 -19.33 0.96 1.48
C GLN A 149 -20.49 1.98 1.58
N LYS A 150 -21.34 1.86 2.62
CA LYS A 150 -22.47 2.77 2.83
C LYS A 150 -22.02 4.24 3.01
N ASP A 151 -20.99 4.45 3.83
CA ASP A 151 -20.46 5.80 4.07
C ASP A 151 -19.95 6.45 2.78
N TYR A 152 -19.28 5.65 1.93
CA TYR A 152 -18.79 6.15 0.64
C TYR A 152 -19.93 6.50 -0.31
N LEU A 153 -20.93 5.62 -0.45
CA LEU A 153 -22.10 5.87 -1.31
C LEU A 153 -22.90 7.11 -0.87
N LEU A 154 -23.10 7.29 0.43
CA LEU A 154 -23.75 8.48 0.96
C LEU A 154 -22.96 9.75 0.64
N ALA A 155 -21.64 9.73 0.78
CA ALA A 155 -20.79 10.87 0.47
C ALA A 155 -20.75 11.23 -1.03
N THR A 156 -21.05 10.28 -1.94
CA THR A 156 -21.10 10.53 -3.39
C THR A 156 -22.46 11.04 -3.87
N VAL A 157 -23.54 10.75 -3.14
CA VAL A 157 -24.91 11.22 -3.48
C VAL A 157 -25.17 12.65 -3.02
N THR A 158 -24.42 13.13 -2.02
CA THR A 158 -24.58 14.48 -1.42
C THR A 158 -23.72 15.56 -2.09
N LYS A 159 -23.08 15.25 -3.21
CA LYS A 159 -22.34 16.20 -4.07
C LYS A 159 -23.08 16.41 -5.38
#